data_72a34f08d42ab06931e56cbb6182bb01
#
_entry.id   72a34f08d42ab06931e56cbb6182bb01
#
_cell.length_a   1.000
_cell.length_b   1.000
_cell.length_c   1.000
_cell.angle_alpha   90.00
_cell.angle_beta   90.00
_cell.angle_gamma   90.00
#
_symmetry.space_group_name_H-M   'P 1'
#
loop_
_entity.id
_entity.type
_entity.pdbx_description
1 polymer ?
#
loop_
_entity_poly.entity_id
_entity_poly.type
_entity_poly.pdbx_seq_one_letter_code
_entity_poly.pdbx_strand_id
1 'polypeptide(L)'
;KDSFLAAAKGVQIGIYFQKKILTGLFGGEGFIMQKLDGDGLVFVHAGGTVIERELKAGETLQVDTGCVVALTSSVHFDVEQVGGIKSVLFGGEGLFFARLTGPGHIWLQSLPFSRLAGRVHAAAYQKGGAKDEGSILGGLGGIVSGDRGF
;
A
#
# COMPACT_ATOMS: atom_id res chain seq x y z
N LYS A 1 -3.08 8.05 -3.09
CA LYS A 1 -2.83 8.13 -4.52
C LYS A 1 -3.89 7.30 -5.22
N ASP A 2 -4.46 7.83 -6.29
CA ASP A 2 -5.41 7.14 -7.19
C ASP A 2 -6.79 6.79 -6.57
N SER A 3 -7.18 7.38 -5.45
CA SER A 3 -8.52 7.14 -4.87
C SER A 3 -9.63 7.94 -5.55
N PHE A 4 -9.33 9.08 -6.18
CA PHE A 4 -10.32 9.90 -6.86
C PHE A 4 -10.83 9.20 -8.12
N LEU A 5 -12.14 9.09 -8.25
CA LEU A 5 -12.80 8.52 -9.43
C LEU A 5 -13.56 9.59 -10.24
N ALA A 6 -14.47 10.31 -9.59
CA ALA A 6 -15.30 11.32 -10.21
C ALA A 6 -15.83 12.30 -9.16
N ALA A 7 -16.25 13.47 -9.62
CA ALA A 7 -16.92 14.47 -8.77
C ALA A 7 -17.99 15.23 -9.56
N ALA A 8 -18.95 15.79 -8.84
CA ALA A 8 -19.93 16.69 -9.40
C ALA A 8 -19.25 17.96 -9.94
N LYS A 9 -19.89 18.62 -10.91
CA LYS A 9 -19.37 19.82 -11.61
C LYS A 9 -18.98 20.98 -10.67
N GLY A 10 -19.57 21.07 -9.48
CA GLY A 10 -19.26 22.10 -8.48
C GLY A 10 -18.00 21.85 -7.65
N VAL A 11 -17.32 20.70 -7.82
CA VAL A 11 -16.14 20.32 -7.05
C VAL A 11 -14.89 20.70 -7.82
N GLN A 12 -14.01 21.44 -7.17
CA GLN A 12 -12.68 21.82 -7.69
C GLN A 12 -11.62 20.85 -7.14
N ILE A 13 -10.63 20.55 -7.98
CA ILE A 13 -9.52 19.66 -7.63
C ILE A 13 -8.26 20.50 -7.52
N GLY A 14 -7.60 20.42 -6.36
CA GLY A 14 -6.32 21.07 -6.08
C GLY A 14 -5.31 20.11 -5.45
N ILE A 15 -4.15 20.62 -5.08
CA ILE A 15 -3.13 19.89 -4.32
C ILE A 15 -3.17 20.37 -2.88
N TYR A 16 -3.36 19.46 -1.93
CA TYR A 16 -3.32 19.77 -0.49
C TYR A 16 -1.91 19.60 0.09
N PHE A 17 -1.23 18.51 -0.28
CA PHE A 17 0.03 18.13 0.33
C PHE A 17 0.96 17.55 -0.73
N GLN A 18 2.21 18.04 -0.74
CA GLN A 18 3.25 17.48 -1.58
C GLN A 18 4.54 17.38 -0.76
N LYS A 19 5.00 16.15 -0.51
CA LYS A 19 6.28 15.88 0.14
C LYS A 19 7.18 15.14 -0.82
N LYS A 20 8.26 15.78 -1.26
CA LYS A 20 9.31 15.13 -2.03
C LYS A 20 10.12 14.25 -1.08
N ILE A 21 10.13 12.95 -1.31
CA ILE A 21 11.00 12.04 -0.59
C ILE A 21 12.25 11.88 -1.42
N LEU A 22 13.38 12.29 -0.86
CA LEU A 22 14.71 12.10 -1.45
C LEU A 22 15.05 10.59 -1.41
N THR A 23 14.51 9.86 -2.34
CA THR A 23 14.94 8.49 -2.61
C THR A 23 15.50 8.46 -4.02
N GLY A 24 16.76 8.85 -4.16
CA GLY A 24 17.49 8.82 -5.43
C GLY A 24 17.62 7.44 -6.06
N LEU A 25 17.05 6.40 -5.46
CA LEU A 25 17.04 5.02 -5.97
C LEU A 25 15.67 4.52 -6.45
N PHE A 26 14.56 5.20 -6.11
CA PHE A 26 13.21 4.68 -6.36
C PHE A 26 12.28 5.71 -7.02
N GLY A 27 12.71 6.27 -8.15
CA GLY A 27 11.80 6.94 -9.07
C GLY A 27 11.17 8.26 -8.63
N GLY A 28 11.67 8.96 -7.60
CA GLY A 28 11.43 10.39 -7.36
C GLY A 28 9.98 10.88 -7.20
N GLU A 29 8.98 10.03 -7.25
CA GLU A 29 7.57 10.40 -7.03
C GLU A 29 7.30 10.58 -5.55
N GLY A 30 7.22 11.83 -5.09
CA GLY A 30 6.82 12.15 -3.72
C GLY A 30 5.35 11.82 -3.46
N PHE A 31 4.94 11.95 -2.19
CA PHE A 31 3.52 11.87 -1.84
C PHE A 31 2.79 13.14 -2.33
N ILE A 32 1.74 12.95 -3.10
CA ILE A 32 0.83 13.99 -3.54
C ILE A 32 -0.56 13.64 -3.03
N MET A 33 -1.18 14.57 -2.30
CA MET A 33 -2.56 14.46 -1.86
C MET A 33 -3.40 15.50 -2.59
N GLN A 34 -4.50 15.06 -3.18
CA GLN A 34 -5.46 15.93 -3.83
C GLN A 34 -6.36 16.57 -2.77
N LYS A 35 -6.70 17.85 -3.01
CA LYS A 35 -7.74 18.57 -2.28
C LYS A 35 -8.97 18.66 -3.17
N LEU A 36 -10.13 18.39 -2.59
CA LEU A 36 -11.41 18.51 -3.24
C LEU A 36 -12.21 19.55 -2.48
N ASP A 37 -12.53 20.66 -3.13
CA ASP A 37 -13.29 21.77 -2.57
C ASP A 37 -14.53 22.04 -3.40
N GLY A 38 -15.65 22.34 -2.76
CA GLY A 38 -16.87 22.73 -3.42
C GLY A 38 -18.09 22.02 -2.87
N ASP A 39 -19.23 22.24 -3.53
CA ASP A 39 -20.49 21.64 -3.20
C ASP A 39 -20.84 20.57 -4.23
N GLY A 40 -21.06 19.35 -3.76
CA GLY A 40 -21.40 18.22 -4.60
C GLY A 40 -20.85 16.89 -4.13
N LEU A 41 -21.25 15.83 -4.83
CA LEU A 41 -20.81 14.48 -4.55
C LEU A 41 -19.40 14.22 -5.13
N VAL A 42 -18.62 13.47 -4.37
CA VAL A 42 -17.33 12.95 -4.80
C VAL A 42 -17.35 11.44 -4.71
N PHE A 43 -16.87 10.78 -5.75
CA PHE A 43 -16.74 9.34 -5.81
C PHE A 43 -15.25 8.97 -5.72
N VAL A 44 -14.95 8.07 -4.81
CA VAL A 44 -13.61 7.52 -4.62
C VAL A 44 -13.66 6.00 -4.75
N HIS A 45 -12.58 5.39 -5.21
CA HIS A 45 -12.45 3.96 -5.18
C HIS A 45 -11.47 3.51 -4.10
N ALA A 46 -11.69 2.33 -3.57
CA ALA A 46 -10.86 1.71 -2.55
C ALA A 46 -10.84 0.19 -2.72
N GLY A 47 -9.79 -0.46 -2.23
CA GLY A 47 -9.64 -1.91 -2.27
C GLY A 47 -9.96 -2.57 -0.94
N GLY A 48 -10.68 -3.69 -0.99
CA GLY A 48 -11.11 -4.43 0.19
C GLY A 48 -12.21 -3.72 0.97
N THR A 49 -12.16 -3.83 2.29
CA THR A 49 -13.12 -3.18 3.19
C THR A 49 -12.74 -1.74 3.43
N VAL A 50 -13.71 -0.84 3.36
CA VAL A 50 -13.56 0.57 3.73
C VAL A 50 -14.05 0.76 5.16
N ILE A 51 -13.24 1.42 5.97
CA ILE A 51 -13.54 1.74 7.37
C ILE A 51 -13.56 3.26 7.48
N GLU A 52 -14.66 3.80 7.99
CA GLU A 52 -14.76 5.19 8.43
C GLU A 52 -14.44 5.27 9.91
N ARG A 53 -13.67 6.29 10.30
CA ARG A 53 -13.37 6.58 11.69
C ARG A 53 -13.34 8.08 11.92
N GLU A 54 -13.93 8.51 13.03
CA GLU A 54 -13.79 9.86 13.57
C GLU A 54 -12.60 9.91 14.53
N LEU A 55 -11.71 10.88 14.33
CA LEU A 55 -10.65 11.22 15.26
C LEU A 55 -11.06 12.42 16.10
N LYS A 56 -10.90 12.32 17.41
CA LYS A 56 -11.12 13.42 18.34
C LYS A 56 -9.98 14.44 18.22
N ALA A 57 -10.21 15.65 18.74
CA ALA A 57 -9.18 16.68 18.81
C ALA A 57 -7.92 16.17 19.53
N GLY A 58 -6.76 16.25 18.84
CA GLY A 58 -5.48 15.75 19.35
C GLY A 58 -5.28 14.23 19.28
N GLU A 59 -6.31 13.47 18.91
CA GLU A 59 -6.15 12.03 18.67
C GLU A 59 -5.30 11.80 17.44
N THR A 60 -4.29 10.95 17.59
CA THR A 60 -3.35 10.64 16.51
C THR A 60 -3.43 9.16 16.15
N LEU A 61 -3.47 8.86 14.85
CA LEU A 61 -3.43 7.53 14.28
C LEU A 61 -2.29 7.42 13.27
N GLN A 62 -1.51 6.36 13.36
CA GLN A 62 -0.52 6.01 12.34
C GLN A 62 -1.04 4.86 11.49
N VAL A 63 -1.02 5.04 10.18
CA VAL A 63 -1.48 4.05 9.20
C VAL A 63 -0.50 3.98 8.03
N ASP A 64 -0.48 2.84 7.34
CA ASP A 64 0.21 2.73 6.05
C ASP A 64 -0.36 3.78 5.08
N THR A 65 0.51 4.55 4.41
CA THR A 65 0.09 5.61 3.47
C THR A 65 -0.83 5.09 2.38
N GLY A 66 -0.61 3.86 1.90
CA GLY A 66 -1.45 3.22 0.90
C GLY A 66 -2.86 2.89 1.41
N CYS A 67 -3.06 2.81 2.72
CA CYS A 67 -4.37 2.54 3.31
C CYS A 67 -5.26 3.77 3.45
N VAL A 68 -4.73 4.99 3.28
CA VAL A 68 -5.53 6.22 3.36
C VAL A 68 -6.30 6.42 2.06
N VAL A 69 -7.64 6.47 2.15
CA VAL A 69 -8.54 6.74 1.03
C VAL A 69 -8.87 8.23 0.98
N ALA A 70 -9.41 8.76 2.07
CA ALA A 70 -9.83 10.16 2.19
C ALA A 70 -9.75 10.63 3.65
N LEU A 71 -9.77 11.93 3.84
CA LEU A 71 -9.87 12.58 5.14
C LEU A 71 -10.55 13.95 4.99
N THR A 72 -11.20 14.40 6.05
CA THR A 72 -11.74 15.77 6.10
C THR A 72 -10.61 16.78 6.25
N SER A 73 -10.83 18.01 5.79
CA SER A 73 -9.82 19.10 5.82
C SER A 73 -9.35 19.50 7.22
N SER A 74 -10.12 19.13 8.25
CA SER A 74 -9.76 19.37 9.66
C SER A 74 -8.72 18.39 10.21
N VAL A 75 -8.51 17.25 9.55
CA VAL A 75 -7.49 16.27 9.94
C VAL A 75 -6.13 16.72 9.42
N HIS A 76 -5.16 16.86 10.33
CA HIS A 76 -3.79 17.11 9.95
C HIS A 76 -3.13 15.82 9.45
N PHE A 77 -2.51 15.90 8.26
CA PHE A 77 -1.81 14.80 7.61
C PHE A 77 -0.31 15.07 7.54
N ASP A 78 0.51 14.14 7.98
CA ASP A 78 1.95 14.12 7.73
C ASP A 78 2.44 12.73 7.34
N VAL A 79 3.60 12.63 6.71
CA VAL A 79 4.22 11.37 6.30
C VAL A 79 5.53 11.19 7.04
N GLU A 80 5.65 10.07 7.72
CA GLU A 80 6.85 9.66 8.45
C GLU A 80 7.46 8.42 7.81
N GLN A 81 8.77 8.46 7.64
CA GLN A 81 9.53 7.29 7.23
C GLN A 81 9.93 6.50 8.48
N VAL A 82 9.54 5.24 8.54
CA VAL A 82 9.92 4.31 9.61
C VAL A 82 10.92 3.30 9.08
N GLY A 83 12.04 3.19 9.76
CA GLY A 83 13.12 2.29 9.41
C GLY A 83 14.35 3.02 8.85
N GLY A 84 15.55 2.53 9.23
CA GLY A 84 16.81 3.03 8.72
C GLY A 84 17.02 2.63 7.26
N ILE A 85 18.00 3.23 6.61
CA ILE A 85 18.40 2.99 5.21
C ILE A 85 18.60 1.48 4.89
N LYS A 86 18.94 0.67 5.89
CA LYS A 86 19.09 -0.79 5.75
C LYS A 86 17.80 -1.53 5.46
N SER A 87 16.65 -1.08 5.97
CA SER A 87 15.35 -1.73 5.69
C SER A 87 14.86 -1.46 4.26
N VAL A 88 15.24 -0.34 3.69
CA VAL A 88 14.97 0.02 2.29
C VAL A 88 15.77 -0.88 1.33
N LEU A 89 17.00 -1.26 1.70
CA LEU A 89 17.88 -2.12 0.89
C LEU A 89 17.43 -3.58 0.85
N PHE A 90 16.77 -4.07 1.90
CA PHE A 90 16.37 -5.48 2.02
C PHE A 90 14.88 -5.75 1.79
N GLY A 91 14.03 -4.74 1.71
CA GLY A 91 12.57 -4.89 1.58
C GLY A 91 11.94 -4.17 0.39
N GLY A 92 12.70 -3.44 -0.41
CA GLY A 92 12.26 -2.85 -1.70
C GLY A 92 11.28 -1.68 -1.62
N GLU A 93 10.54 -1.49 -0.54
CA GLU A 93 9.64 -0.35 -0.34
C GLU A 93 9.88 0.23 1.05
N GLY A 94 10.32 1.48 1.14
CA GLY A 94 10.41 2.19 2.41
C GLY A 94 9.03 2.18 3.09
N LEU A 95 8.97 1.75 4.35
CA LEU A 95 7.75 1.81 5.12
C LEU A 95 7.46 3.27 5.45
N PHE A 96 6.47 3.83 4.77
CA PHE A 96 5.97 5.17 5.04
C PHE A 96 4.63 5.08 5.75
N PHE A 97 4.55 5.75 6.88
CA PHE A 97 3.31 5.88 7.62
C PHE A 97 2.75 7.27 7.47
N ALA A 98 1.45 7.34 7.27
CA ALA A 98 0.68 8.56 7.43
C ALA A 98 0.38 8.74 8.91
N ARG A 99 0.75 9.89 9.45
CA ARG A 99 0.29 10.35 10.76
C ARG A 99 -0.92 11.23 10.54
N LEU A 100 -2.07 10.82 11.07
CA LEU A 100 -3.34 11.50 10.97
C LEU A 100 -3.71 12.03 12.36
N THR A 101 -3.87 13.34 12.49
CA THR A 101 -4.23 13.97 13.77
C THR A 101 -5.56 14.70 13.63
N GLY A 102 -6.53 14.31 14.45
CA GLY A 102 -7.86 14.92 14.50
C GLY A 102 -7.87 16.36 15.04
N PRO A 103 -9.01 17.01 14.93
CA PRO A 103 -10.34 16.41 14.77
C PRO A 103 -10.76 16.17 13.33
N GLY A 104 -11.60 15.15 13.09
CA GLY A 104 -12.27 14.94 11.82
C GLY A 104 -12.42 13.48 11.42
N HIS A 105 -12.97 13.26 10.23
CA HIS A 105 -13.23 11.92 9.69
C HIS A 105 -12.12 11.47 8.77
N ILE A 106 -11.84 10.17 8.82
CA ILE A 106 -10.89 9.48 7.94
C ILE A 106 -11.55 8.23 7.36
N TRP A 107 -11.20 7.90 6.12
CA TRP A 107 -11.62 6.67 5.44
C TRP A 107 -10.37 5.87 5.08
N LEU A 108 -10.35 4.62 5.50
CA LEU A 108 -9.24 3.70 5.31
C LEU A 108 -9.66 2.49 4.49
N GLN A 109 -8.75 1.97 3.67
CA GLN A 109 -8.94 0.72 2.92
C GLN A 109 -8.05 -0.40 3.44
N SER A 110 -8.57 -1.62 3.44
CA SER A 110 -7.83 -2.77 3.96
C SER A 110 -6.86 -3.39 2.95
N LEU A 111 -7.09 -3.19 1.65
CA LEU A 111 -6.32 -3.81 0.58
C LEU A 111 -5.98 -2.79 -0.53
N PRO A 112 -5.00 -1.90 -0.32
CA PRO A 112 -4.54 -1.01 -1.39
C PRO A 112 -4.00 -1.82 -2.57
N PHE A 113 -4.14 -1.26 -3.79
CA PHE A 113 -3.78 -1.94 -5.04
C PHE A 113 -2.32 -2.45 -5.06
N SER A 114 -1.38 -1.68 -4.54
CA SER A 114 0.03 -2.09 -4.45
C SER A 114 0.21 -3.37 -3.65
N ARG A 115 -0.52 -3.50 -2.55
CA ARG A 115 -0.49 -4.71 -1.71
C ARG A 115 -1.13 -5.90 -2.39
N LEU A 116 -2.22 -5.70 -3.13
CA LEU A 116 -2.83 -6.74 -3.96
C LEU A 116 -1.88 -7.17 -5.07
N ALA A 117 -1.31 -6.22 -5.82
CA ALA A 117 -0.36 -6.48 -6.90
C ALA A 117 0.87 -7.25 -6.40
N GLY A 118 1.43 -6.88 -5.25
CA GLY A 118 2.54 -7.59 -4.62
C GLY A 118 2.20 -9.05 -4.27
N ARG A 119 0.99 -9.31 -3.75
CA ARG A 119 0.52 -10.68 -3.46
C ARG A 119 0.34 -11.50 -4.73
N VAL A 120 -0.25 -10.92 -5.78
CA VAL A 120 -0.42 -11.59 -7.08
C VAL A 120 0.94 -11.93 -7.68
N HIS A 121 1.88 -10.97 -7.65
CA HIS A 121 3.24 -11.18 -8.16
C HIS A 121 3.97 -12.28 -7.39
N ALA A 122 3.92 -12.26 -6.06
CA ALA A 122 4.54 -13.30 -5.23
C ALA A 122 3.94 -14.69 -5.51
N ALA A 123 2.62 -14.79 -5.67
CA ALA A 123 1.95 -16.04 -6.00
C ALA A 123 2.30 -16.55 -7.41
N ALA A 124 2.47 -15.65 -8.39
CA ALA A 124 2.88 -16.01 -9.74
C ALA A 124 4.32 -16.55 -9.81
N TYR A 125 5.22 -16.01 -8.99
CA TYR A 125 6.63 -16.44 -8.98
C TYR A 125 6.84 -17.82 -8.37
N GLN A 126 5.94 -18.28 -7.48
CA GLN A 126 6.02 -19.62 -6.89
C GLN A 126 5.72 -20.74 -7.89
N LYS A 127 5.14 -20.44 -9.05
CA LYS A 127 4.79 -21.43 -10.07
C LYS A 127 5.97 -21.94 -10.91
N GLY A 128 7.16 -21.33 -10.78
CA GLY A 128 8.40 -21.73 -11.46
C GLY A 128 9.34 -22.62 -10.64
N GLY A 129 9.00 -22.93 -9.39
CA GLY A 129 9.82 -23.74 -8.49
C GLY A 129 8.95 -24.57 -7.54
N ALA A 130 7.87 -25.18 -8.07
CA ALA A 130 7.05 -26.10 -7.29
C ALA A 130 7.89 -27.32 -6.92
N LYS A 131 8.47 -27.31 -5.73
CA LYS A 131 8.57 -28.54 -4.96
C LYS A 131 7.12 -28.92 -4.66
N ASP A 132 6.62 -29.87 -5.42
CA ASP A 132 5.35 -30.54 -5.17
C ASP A 132 5.34 -31.05 -3.72
N GLU A 133 4.71 -30.31 -2.82
CA GLU A 133 4.38 -30.78 -1.48
C GLU A 133 3.26 -31.83 -1.61
N GLY A 134 3.58 -32.99 -2.16
CA GLY A 134 2.61 -34.07 -2.34
C GLY A 134 3.07 -35.23 -3.19
N SER A 135 4.19 -35.14 -3.85
CA SER A 135 4.72 -36.28 -4.61
C SER A 135 5.65 -37.14 -3.75
N ILE A 136 5.07 -38.11 -3.06
CA ILE A 136 5.81 -39.22 -2.39
C ILE A 136 6.64 -40.01 -3.41
N LEU A 137 6.41 -39.83 -4.71
CA LEU A 137 7.10 -40.52 -5.81
C LEU A 137 8.40 -39.83 -6.22
N GLY A 138 8.63 -38.55 -5.90
CA GLY A 138 9.90 -37.84 -6.20
C GLY A 138 11.09 -38.35 -5.40
N GLY A 139 10.86 -38.95 -4.24
CA GLY A 139 11.91 -39.53 -3.38
C GLY A 139 12.40 -40.93 -3.79
N LEU A 140 11.64 -41.64 -4.60
CA LEU A 140 11.99 -43.02 -5.00
C LEU A 140 12.79 -43.11 -6.29
N GLY A 141 12.83 -42.04 -7.11
CA GLY A 141 13.62 -42.02 -8.35
C GLY A 141 15.15 -42.06 -8.14
N GLY A 142 15.63 -41.66 -6.97
CA GLY A 142 17.06 -41.71 -6.62
C GLY A 142 17.58 -43.07 -6.14
N ILE A 143 16.66 -44.00 -5.82
CA ILE A 143 17.05 -45.30 -5.28
C ILE A 143 17.16 -46.39 -6.39
N VAL A 144 16.52 -46.16 -7.53
CA VAL A 144 16.47 -47.12 -8.65
C VAL A 144 17.62 -46.95 -9.64
N SER A 145 18.29 -45.81 -9.64
CA SER A 145 19.51 -45.57 -10.44
C SER A 145 20.73 -46.10 -9.67
N GLY A 146 20.76 -47.37 -9.40
CA GLY A 146 21.95 -48.03 -8.91
C GLY A 146 23.01 -48.05 -10.02
N ASP A 147 23.92 -47.12 -9.94
CA ASP A 147 25.13 -47.08 -10.77
C ASP A 147 26.04 -48.21 -10.31
N ARG A 148 26.16 -49.22 -11.12
CA ARG A 148 27.23 -50.24 -11.05
C ARG A 148 28.35 -49.71 -11.96
N GLY A 149 29.27 -48.94 -11.38
CA GLY A 149 30.53 -48.65 -12.00
C GLY A 149 31.58 -49.67 -11.58
N PHE A 150 32.10 -50.38 -12.54
CA PHE A 150 33.40 -51.07 -12.44
C PHE A 150 34.51 -50.09 -12.66
#